data_d55ad6d1d210d2067d10659fb24f34b4
#
_entry.id   d55ad6d1d210d2067d10659fb24f34b4
#
_cell.length_a   1.000
_cell.length_b   1.000
_cell.length_c   1.000
_cell.angle_alpha   90.00
_cell.angle_beta   90.00
_cell.angle_gamma   90.00
#
_symmetry.space_group_name_H-M   'P 1'
#
loop_
_entity.id
_entity.type
_entity.pdbx_description
1 polymer ?
#
loop_
_entity_poly.entity_id
_entity_poly.type
_entity_poly.pdbx_seq_one_letter_code
_entity_poly.pdbx_strand_id
1 'polypeptide(L)'
;MKRLLWVWLMLLLLLSLSACGGKLADGMQVEIAEGSSGYSTEDIQAAVDVVEKFKRDFSGCTMTALRYAPHSGKEGNEAWAEQYDAEEAMVLYSDFDVDSSGGDGSLNPNSTYTDWSWVLVRENGGAWKIATWGMG
;
A
#
# COMPACT_ATOMS: atom_id res chain seq x y z
N MET A 1 32.74 -19.04 26.64
CA MET A 1 32.06 -19.75 25.56
C MET A 1 30.52 -19.78 25.69
N LYS A 2 29.94 -19.86 26.86
CA LYS A 2 28.48 -19.81 27.04
C LYS A 2 27.84 -18.48 26.61
N ARG A 3 28.54 -17.36 26.69
CA ARG A 3 28.06 -16.03 26.28
C ARG A 3 27.92 -15.86 24.77
N LEU A 4 28.78 -16.50 23.99
CA LEU A 4 28.71 -16.49 22.53
C LEU A 4 27.52 -17.29 21.98
N LEU A 5 27.18 -18.41 22.62
CA LEU A 5 26.00 -19.21 22.28
C LEU A 5 24.68 -18.46 22.50
N TRP A 6 24.62 -17.67 23.57
CA TRP A 6 23.45 -16.83 23.85
C TRP A 6 23.27 -15.68 22.85
N VAL A 7 24.37 -15.08 22.40
CA VAL A 7 24.35 -14.02 21.38
C VAL A 7 23.90 -14.57 20.04
N TRP A 8 24.34 -15.77 19.65
CA TRP A 8 23.90 -16.41 18.42
C TRP A 8 22.42 -16.85 18.49
N LEU A 9 21.97 -17.30 19.65
CA LEU A 9 20.55 -17.66 19.86
C LEU A 9 19.65 -16.42 19.81
N MET A 10 20.08 -15.29 20.37
CA MET A 10 19.38 -14.01 20.29
C MET A 10 19.36 -13.46 18.86
N LEU A 11 20.45 -13.62 18.11
CA LEU A 11 20.51 -13.18 16.70
C LEU A 11 19.60 -14.01 15.79
N LEU A 12 19.49 -15.32 16.06
CA LEU A 12 18.57 -16.21 15.34
C LEU A 12 17.11 -15.90 15.67
N LEU A 13 16.80 -15.47 16.90
CA LEU A 13 15.44 -15.06 17.28
C LEU A 13 15.01 -13.74 16.63
N LEU A 14 15.96 -12.84 16.37
CA LEU A 14 15.69 -11.56 15.68
C LEU A 14 15.42 -11.73 14.17
N LEU A 15 15.92 -12.81 13.57
CA LEU A 15 15.66 -13.14 12.17
C LEU A 15 14.31 -13.80 11.93
N SER A 16 13.64 -14.31 12.97
CA SER A 16 12.33 -14.96 12.85
C SER A 16 11.14 -14.00 12.96
N LEU A 17 11.34 -12.74 13.31
CA LEU A 17 10.29 -11.73 13.47
C LEU A 17 9.92 -10.98 12.17
N SER A 18 10.62 -11.23 11.08
CA SER A 18 10.39 -10.53 9.80
C SER A 18 9.47 -11.28 8.82
N ALA A 19 8.86 -12.42 9.24
CA ALA A 19 8.11 -13.30 8.33
C ALA A 19 6.59 -13.10 8.34
N CYS A 20 6.03 -12.19 9.16
CA CYS A 20 4.59 -12.00 9.31
C CYS A 20 4.14 -10.64 8.78
N GLY A 21 4.04 -10.49 7.45
CA GLY A 21 3.52 -9.27 6.85
C GLY A 21 3.45 -9.36 5.33
N GLY A 22 2.79 -8.39 4.72
CA GLY A 22 2.81 -8.20 3.29
C GLY A 22 4.20 -7.77 2.81
N LYS A 23 4.48 -8.03 1.55
CA LYS A 23 5.76 -7.73 0.92
C LYS A 23 5.58 -6.79 -0.27
N LEU A 24 6.62 -6.03 -0.57
CA LEU A 24 6.79 -5.36 -1.85
C LEU A 24 7.71 -6.22 -2.71
N ALA A 25 7.35 -6.44 -3.97
CA ALA A 25 8.20 -7.19 -4.89
C ALA A 25 9.53 -6.45 -5.11
N ASP A 26 10.63 -7.20 -5.26
CA ASP A 26 11.90 -6.64 -5.65
C ASP A 26 11.76 -5.96 -7.03
N GLY A 27 12.22 -4.70 -7.12
CA GLY A 27 12.08 -3.92 -8.35
C GLY A 27 10.64 -3.55 -8.70
N MET A 28 9.73 -3.51 -7.73
CA MET A 28 8.36 -3.05 -7.94
C MET A 28 8.37 -1.69 -8.62
N GLN A 29 7.58 -1.57 -9.68
CA GLN A 29 7.44 -0.31 -10.39
C GLN A 29 6.35 0.55 -9.75
N VAL A 30 6.69 1.82 -9.52
CA VAL A 30 5.75 2.85 -9.12
C VAL A 30 5.57 3.79 -10.31
N GLU A 31 4.38 3.81 -10.89
CA GLU A 31 4.04 4.69 -12.00
C GLU A 31 3.29 5.90 -11.51
N ILE A 32 3.86 7.07 -11.74
CA ILE A 32 3.22 8.35 -11.44
C ILE A 32 2.94 9.06 -12.77
N ALA A 33 1.68 9.06 -13.17
CA ALA A 33 1.24 9.83 -14.32
C ALA A 33 1.24 11.32 -13.97
N GLU A 34 2.15 12.07 -14.56
CA GLU A 34 2.19 13.52 -14.41
C GLU A 34 1.05 14.18 -15.19
N GLY A 35 0.55 15.31 -14.66
CA GLY A 35 -0.17 16.28 -15.45
C GLY A 35 -1.52 16.70 -14.96
N SER A 36 -2.63 16.33 -15.12
CA SER A 36 -3.93 17.01 -14.97
C SER A 36 -4.62 16.89 -13.61
N SER A 37 -3.97 16.31 -12.62
CA SER A 37 -4.63 15.98 -11.35
C SER A 37 -4.64 17.09 -10.31
N GLY A 38 -3.85 18.13 -10.51
CA GLY A 38 -3.68 19.18 -9.50
C GLY A 38 -2.76 18.81 -8.33
N TYR A 39 -2.18 17.61 -8.31
CA TYR A 39 -1.21 17.18 -7.31
C TYR A 39 0.21 17.23 -7.84
N SER A 40 1.15 17.63 -6.97
CA SER A 40 2.57 17.57 -7.28
C SER A 40 3.09 16.13 -7.21
N THR A 41 4.25 15.88 -7.82
CA THR A 41 4.92 14.58 -7.71
C THR A 41 5.22 14.22 -6.26
N GLU A 42 5.59 15.20 -5.44
CA GLU A 42 5.84 15.03 -4.01
C GLU A 42 4.59 14.60 -3.25
N ASP A 43 3.43 15.19 -3.56
CA ASP A 43 2.14 14.81 -2.97
C ASP A 43 1.78 13.38 -3.29
N ILE A 44 1.95 12.98 -4.54
CA ILE A 44 1.68 11.61 -5.01
C ILE A 44 2.65 10.63 -4.36
N GLN A 45 3.94 10.96 -4.30
CA GLN A 45 4.93 10.10 -3.66
C GLN A 45 4.64 9.92 -2.16
N ALA A 46 4.19 10.95 -1.47
CA ALA A 46 3.78 10.84 -0.07
C ALA A 46 2.59 9.88 0.11
N ALA A 47 1.62 9.90 -0.79
CA ALA A 47 0.51 8.95 -0.80
C ALA A 47 0.98 7.51 -1.09
N VAL A 48 1.88 7.34 -2.05
CA VAL A 48 2.53 6.05 -2.35
C VAL A 48 3.20 5.48 -1.11
N ASP A 49 3.98 6.27 -0.39
CA ASP A 49 4.68 5.84 0.82
C ASP A 49 3.70 5.34 1.91
N VAL A 50 2.55 5.98 2.04
CA VAL A 50 1.49 5.55 2.97
C VAL A 50 0.93 4.19 2.58
N VAL A 51 0.64 3.97 1.31
CA VAL A 51 0.12 2.68 0.81
C VAL A 51 1.15 1.57 0.96
N GLU A 52 2.41 1.81 0.62
CA GLU A 52 3.49 0.84 0.79
C GLU A 52 3.67 0.42 2.25
N LYS A 53 3.61 1.37 3.17
CA LYS A 53 3.69 1.10 4.60
C LYS A 53 2.49 0.27 5.08
N PHE A 54 1.30 0.63 4.67
CA PHE A 54 0.07 -0.09 5.04
C PHE A 54 0.05 -1.50 4.47
N LYS A 55 0.54 -1.70 3.25
CA LYS A 55 0.60 -3.01 2.59
C LYS A 55 1.39 -4.06 3.39
N ARG A 56 2.33 -3.63 4.19
CA ARG A 56 3.09 -4.54 5.07
C ARG A 56 2.23 -5.25 6.09
N ASP A 57 1.03 -4.73 6.38
CA ASP A 57 0.05 -5.36 7.26
C ASP A 57 -0.80 -6.43 6.56
N PHE A 58 -0.71 -6.52 5.22
CA PHE A 58 -1.40 -7.53 4.41
C PHE A 58 -0.59 -8.82 4.31
N SER A 59 -0.75 -9.67 5.31
CA SER A 59 -0.10 -10.97 5.37
C SER A 59 -0.36 -11.82 4.12
N GLY A 60 0.65 -12.51 3.62
CA GLY A 60 0.52 -13.42 2.48
C GLY A 60 0.34 -12.73 1.12
N CYS A 61 0.46 -11.42 1.05
CA CYS A 61 0.33 -10.65 -0.19
C CYS A 61 1.66 -10.00 -0.56
N THR A 62 1.98 -10.01 -1.85
CA THR A 62 3.15 -9.32 -2.41
C THR A 62 2.70 -8.31 -3.45
N MET A 63 2.87 -7.01 -3.17
CA MET A 63 2.56 -5.95 -4.11
C MET A 63 3.57 -5.93 -5.25
N THR A 64 3.09 -6.01 -6.48
CA THR A 64 3.94 -6.07 -7.69
C THR A 64 3.94 -4.78 -8.49
N ALA A 65 2.91 -3.97 -8.36
CA ALA A 65 2.81 -2.67 -9.02
C ALA A 65 1.97 -1.70 -8.18
N LEU A 66 2.32 -0.43 -8.26
CA LEU A 66 1.55 0.66 -7.66
C LEU A 66 1.56 1.83 -8.63
N ARG A 67 0.39 2.42 -8.88
CA ARG A 67 0.26 3.49 -9.86
C ARG A 67 -0.74 4.55 -9.42
N TYR A 68 -0.44 5.76 -9.82
CA TYR A 68 -1.37 6.86 -9.85
C TYR A 68 -1.79 7.09 -11.29
N ALA A 69 -3.07 6.90 -11.58
CA ALA A 69 -3.64 7.17 -12.90
C ALA A 69 -4.73 8.24 -12.77
N PRO A 70 -4.72 9.29 -13.59
CA PRO A 70 -5.68 10.40 -13.49
C PRO A 70 -7.07 10.06 -14.03
N HIS A 71 -7.42 8.78 -14.13
CA HIS A 71 -8.69 8.33 -14.69
C HIS A 71 -9.92 8.70 -13.87
N SER A 72 -9.75 8.87 -12.59
CA SER A 72 -10.78 9.43 -11.73
C SER A 72 -10.61 10.93 -11.62
N GLY A 73 -10.69 11.68 -12.64
CA GLY A 73 -10.42 13.10 -12.66
C GLY A 73 -10.77 13.84 -11.35
N LYS A 74 -10.51 15.10 -11.29
CA LYS A 74 -10.78 15.92 -10.09
C LYS A 74 -12.17 15.68 -9.49
N GLU A 75 -13.18 15.42 -10.34
CA GLU A 75 -14.56 15.15 -9.92
C GLU A 75 -14.70 13.84 -9.12
N GLY A 76 -13.98 12.78 -9.51
CA GLY A 76 -13.99 11.52 -8.77
C GLY A 76 -13.32 11.65 -7.41
N ASN A 77 -12.24 12.39 -7.34
CA ASN A 77 -11.54 12.67 -6.08
C ASN A 77 -12.37 13.55 -5.14
N GLU A 78 -13.10 14.54 -5.67
CA GLU A 78 -14.01 15.39 -4.89
C GLU A 78 -15.13 14.58 -4.25
N ALA A 79 -15.72 13.62 -4.97
CA ALA A 79 -16.76 12.75 -4.43
C ALA A 79 -16.24 11.89 -3.25
N TRP A 80 -15.01 11.38 -3.34
CA TRP A 80 -14.39 10.66 -2.22
C TRP A 80 -14.08 11.57 -1.04
N ALA A 81 -13.59 12.78 -1.29
CA ALA A 81 -13.34 13.75 -0.24
C ALA A 81 -14.63 14.11 0.50
N GLU A 82 -15.72 14.34 -0.22
CA GLU A 82 -17.03 14.61 0.36
C GLU A 82 -17.55 13.41 1.18
N GLN A 83 -17.42 12.19 0.66
CA GLN A 83 -17.88 10.99 1.36
C GLN A 83 -17.20 10.79 2.72
N TYR A 84 -15.93 11.15 2.82
CA TYR A 84 -15.13 11.00 4.05
C TYR A 84 -14.96 12.31 4.84
N ASP A 85 -15.72 13.35 4.47
CA ASP A 85 -15.66 14.67 5.12
C ASP A 85 -14.22 15.22 5.20
N ALA A 86 -13.49 15.09 4.08
CA ALA A 86 -12.13 15.52 3.94
C ALA A 86 -12.00 16.66 2.92
N GLU A 87 -10.93 17.44 3.00
CA GLU A 87 -10.66 18.51 2.03
C GLU A 87 -10.18 17.98 0.67
N GLU A 88 -9.37 16.92 0.71
CA GLU A 88 -8.77 16.34 -0.49
C GLU A 88 -8.79 14.82 -0.42
N ALA A 89 -8.92 14.20 -1.58
CA ALA A 89 -8.77 12.76 -1.76
C ALA A 89 -7.92 12.43 -2.97
N MET A 90 -7.28 11.27 -2.93
CA MET A 90 -6.48 10.71 -4.01
C MET A 90 -6.74 9.21 -4.10
N VAL A 91 -6.81 8.66 -5.30
CA VAL A 91 -6.95 7.23 -5.53
C VAL A 91 -5.69 6.68 -6.18
N LEU A 92 -5.11 5.65 -5.56
CA LEU A 92 -4.02 4.86 -6.12
C LEU A 92 -4.54 3.47 -6.47
N TYR A 93 -3.89 2.81 -7.42
CA TYR A 93 -4.19 1.44 -7.83
C TYR A 93 -2.97 0.56 -7.68
N SER A 94 -3.18 -0.67 -7.25
CA SER A 94 -2.11 -1.64 -7.13
C SER A 94 -2.48 -3.00 -7.71
N ASP A 95 -1.44 -3.75 -8.07
CA ASP A 95 -1.54 -5.17 -8.34
C ASP A 95 -0.79 -5.92 -7.26
N PHE A 96 -1.28 -7.07 -6.83
CA PHE A 96 -0.59 -7.90 -5.87
C PHE A 96 -0.91 -9.38 -6.05
N ASP A 97 0.05 -10.22 -5.67
CA ASP A 97 -0.09 -11.67 -5.63
C ASP A 97 -0.44 -12.13 -4.23
N VAL A 98 -1.30 -13.13 -4.14
CA VAL A 98 -1.70 -13.79 -2.90
C VAL A 98 -1.09 -15.18 -2.87
N ASP A 99 -0.46 -15.54 -1.75
CA ASP A 99 0.10 -16.87 -1.56
C ASP A 99 -0.96 -17.94 -1.23
N SER A 100 -0.53 -19.13 -0.84
CA SER A 100 -1.42 -20.25 -0.53
C SER A 100 -2.30 -20.03 0.71
N SER A 101 -1.98 -19.04 1.55
CA SER A 101 -2.77 -18.73 2.74
C SER A 101 -4.08 -18.00 2.45
N GLY A 102 -4.18 -17.35 1.28
CA GLY A 102 -5.31 -16.47 0.98
C GLY A 102 -5.29 -15.17 1.81
N GLY A 103 -4.09 -14.67 2.16
CA GLY A 103 -3.94 -13.52 3.04
C GLY A 103 -4.35 -13.86 4.47
N ASP A 104 -5.34 -13.16 4.99
CA ASP A 104 -6.00 -13.47 6.27
C ASP A 104 -7.15 -14.49 6.13
N GLY A 105 -7.30 -15.11 4.97
CA GLY A 105 -8.38 -16.01 4.61
C GLY A 105 -9.54 -15.36 3.85
N SER A 106 -9.50 -14.05 3.65
CA SER A 106 -10.54 -13.29 2.92
C SER A 106 -10.28 -13.18 1.42
N LEU A 107 -9.07 -13.53 0.97
CA LEU A 107 -8.65 -13.47 -0.42
C LEU A 107 -8.55 -14.87 -1.02
N ASN A 108 -8.60 -14.95 -2.35
CA ASN A 108 -8.40 -16.22 -3.05
C ASN A 108 -6.93 -16.64 -2.97
N PRO A 109 -6.62 -17.86 -2.48
CA PRO A 109 -5.26 -18.37 -2.45
C PRO A 109 -4.64 -18.47 -3.85
N ASN A 110 -3.34 -18.26 -3.95
CA ASN A 110 -2.56 -18.41 -5.18
C ASN A 110 -3.13 -17.63 -6.37
N SER A 111 -3.65 -16.45 -6.13
CA SER A 111 -4.29 -15.59 -7.12
C SER A 111 -3.57 -14.25 -7.24
N THR A 112 -3.85 -13.53 -8.32
CA THR A 112 -3.39 -12.17 -8.55
C THR A 112 -4.59 -11.23 -8.59
N TYR A 113 -4.51 -10.16 -7.83
CA TYR A 113 -5.46 -9.06 -7.88
C TYR A 113 -4.86 -7.91 -8.65
N THR A 114 -5.62 -7.36 -9.58
CA THR A 114 -5.23 -6.20 -10.38
C THR A 114 -6.17 -5.04 -10.14
N ASP A 115 -5.66 -3.83 -10.30
CA ASP A 115 -6.44 -2.59 -10.12
C ASP A 115 -7.13 -2.47 -8.74
N TRP A 116 -6.47 -2.96 -7.71
CA TRP A 116 -6.95 -2.79 -6.35
C TRP A 116 -6.82 -1.33 -5.94
N SER A 117 -7.94 -0.71 -5.63
CA SER A 117 -7.99 0.73 -5.32
C SER A 117 -7.63 1.03 -3.87
N TRP A 118 -6.96 2.15 -3.67
CA TRP A 118 -6.64 2.74 -2.38
C TRP A 118 -7.12 4.18 -2.40
N VAL A 119 -8.07 4.51 -1.55
CA VAL A 119 -8.56 5.88 -1.40
C VAL A 119 -7.89 6.51 -0.20
N LEU A 120 -7.17 7.59 -0.43
CA LEU A 120 -6.49 8.37 0.60
C LEU A 120 -7.14 9.74 0.73
N VAL A 121 -7.16 10.24 1.93
CA VAL A 121 -7.69 11.57 2.24
C VAL A 121 -6.70 12.37 3.09
N ARG A 122 -6.79 13.69 3.02
CA ARG A 122 -6.01 14.58 3.88
C ARG A 122 -6.74 15.88 4.14
N GLU A 123 -6.28 16.59 5.16
CA GLU A 123 -6.73 17.90 5.57
C GLU A 123 -5.58 18.92 5.49
N ASN A 124 -5.85 20.12 5.00
CA ASN A 124 -4.93 21.26 5.03
C ASN A 124 -3.50 20.98 4.52
N GLY A 125 -3.37 20.17 3.45
CA GLY A 125 -2.06 19.77 2.95
C GLY A 125 -1.25 18.90 3.92
N GLY A 126 -1.90 18.29 4.92
CA GLY A 126 -1.29 17.42 5.91
C GLY A 126 -0.96 16.02 5.38
N ALA A 127 -0.75 15.10 6.30
CA ALA A 127 -0.42 13.72 5.96
C ALA A 127 -1.61 12.98 5.33
N TRP A 128 -1.34 12.19 4.29
CA TRP A 128 -2.32 11.30 3.70
C TRP A 128 -2.69 10.17 4.66
N LYS A 129 -3.96 9.80 4.67
CA LYS A 129 -4.51 8.67 5.43
C LYS A 129 -5.32 7.80 4.50
N ILE A 130 -5.20 6.48 4.66
CA ILE A 130 -6.05 5.54 3.93
C ILE A 130 -7.45 5.57 4.53
N ALA A 131 -8.44 5.91 3.70
CA ALA A 131 -9.85 5.92 4.07
C ALA A 131 -10.53 4.58 3.76
N THR A 132 -10.24 4.00 2.60
CA THR A 132 -10.77 2.70 2.18
C THR A 132 -9.92 2.07 1.09
N TRP A 133 -10.13 0.79 0.85
CA TRP A 133 -9.50 0.02 -0.23
C TRP A 133 -10.43 -1.09 -0.71
N GLY A 134 -10.16 -1.63 -1.91
CA GLY A 134 -10.91 -2.75 -2.43
C GLY A 134 -10.84 -2.87 -3.95
N MET A 135 -11.58 -3.83 -4.47
CA MET A 135 -11.79 -3.92 -5.91
C MET A 135 -12.66 -2.77 -6.36
N GLY A 136 -12.21 -2.06 -7.40
CA GLY A 136 -12.94 -0.96 -8.01
C GLY A 136 -14.04 -1.43 -8.95
#